data_12215e22f46ceb0fe73f54b93f5c0162
#
_entry.id   12215e22f46ceb0fe73f54b93f5c0162
#
_cell.length_a   1.000
_cell.length_b   1.000
_cell.length_c   1.000
_cell.angle_alpha   90.00
_cell.angle_beta   90.00
_cell.angle_gamma   90.00
#
_symmetry.space_group_name_H-M   'P 1'
#
loop_
_entity.id
_entity.type
_entity.pdbx_description
1 polymer ?
#
loop_
_entity_poly.entity_id
_entity_poly.type
_entity_poly.pdbx_seq_one_letter_code
_entity_poly.pdbx_strand_id
1 'polypeptide(L)'
;MRFLTALALTWTTFAAGALATPGQPTDGGLGFQPAVTPIMEQVTSFHNILLVIITAITLLVMGLLIYVMIRFNRKANPTPSKNSHNTLLEVVWTAVPVLILIGIAIPSFPLLYFQDDIPEADFTLKATGNQWNWSYEYPDHEVAEYFSNMVEEPDLQPGQLRNLSVDYPLVVPIHATVRLQVTASDVIHNWAMPAFGTKMDAIPGRINEAWFRAEQEGVYYGQCSELCGLRHAFMPIEVHVVPQDVFDAWIAAKAEDEYSEAADAIIAEYTAARETRLAQLD
;
A
#
# COMPACT_ATOMS: atom_id res chain seq x y z
N MET A 1 41.44 1.44 -14.01
CA MET A 1 40.46 0.86 -14.92
C MET A 1 39.82 -0.46 -14.44
N ARG A 2 40.54 -1.41 -13.83
CA ARG A 2 39.96 -2.68 -13.35
C ARG A 2 38.98 -2.57 -12.18
N PHE A 3 39.07 -1.54 -11.33
CA PHE A 3 38.14 -1.30 -10.21
C PHE A 3 36.79 -0.74 -10.64
N LEU A 4 36.76 0.09 -11.67
CA LEU A 4 35.51 0.65 -12.20
C LEU A 4 34.66 -0.37 -12.99
N THR A 5 35.33 -1.33 -13.65
CA THR A 5 34.66 -2.45 -14.34
C THR A 5 34.06 -3.45 -13.37
N ALA A 6 34.70 -3.71 -12.21
CA ALA A 6 34.15 -4.59 -11.16
C ALA A 6 32.91 -3.96 -10.50
N LEU A 7 32.89 -2.63 -10.29
CA LEU A 7 31.74 -1.93 -9.73
C LEU A 7 30.55 -1.92 -10.71
N ALA A 8 30.81 -1.79 -12.02
CA ALA A 8 29.75 -1.84 -13.03
C ALA A 8 29.15 -3.26 -13.20
N LEU A 9 29.96 -4.32 -13.06
CA LEU A 9 29.45 -5.70 -13.11
C LEU A 9 28.62 -6.09 -11.88
N THR A 10 28.94 -5.55 -10.70
CA THR A 10 28.12 -5.80 -9.49
C THR A 10 26.78 -5.08 -9.54
N TRP A 11 26.65 -3.97 -10.27
CA TRP A 11 25.37 -3.28 -10.45
C TRP A 11 24.45 -3.98 -11.44
N THR A 12 24.98 -4.70 -12.43
CA THR A 12 24.16 -5.42 -13.41
C THR A 12 23.57 -6.74 -12.89
N THR A 13 24.14 -7.32 -11.82
CA THR A 13 23.58 -8.53 -11.20
C THR A 13 22.46 -8.26 -10.19
N PHE A 14 22.27 -7.00 -9.74
CA PHE A 14 21.15 -6.62 -8.87
C PHE A 14 19.85 -6.26 -9.65
N ALA A 15 19.90 -6.26 -10.97
CA ALA A 15 18.75 -5.86 -11.81
C ALA A 15 17.91 -7.05 -12.33
N ALA A 16 18.14 -8.28 -11.85
CA ALA A 16 17.13 -9.34 -11.94
C ALA A 16 16.12 -9.10 -10.81
N GLY A 17 15.33 -8.04 -10.94
CA GLY A 17 14.18 -7.82 -10.07
C GLY A 17 13.30 -9.06 -10.18
N ALA A 18 13.09 -9.78 -9.08
CA ALA A 18 11.98 -10.70 -9.00
C ALA A 18 10.75 -9.95 -9.53
N LEU A 19 10.08 -10.52 -10.53
CA LEU A 19 8.83 -9.93 -11.05
C LEU A 19 7.88 -9.90 -9.86
N ALA A 20 7.56 -8.68 -9.41
CA ALA A 20 6.70 -8.50 -8.26
C ALA A 20 5.34 -9.10 -8.61
N THR A 21 4.89 -10.08 -7.83
CA THR A 21 3.53 -10.58 -7.95
C THR A 21 2.59 -9.51 -7.38
N PRO A 22 1.65 -8.97 -8.18
CA PRO A 22 0.71 -7.99 -7.68
C PRO A 22 -0.02 -8.50 -6.44
N GLY A 23 -0.21 -7.61 -5.45
CA GLY A 23 -1.02 -7.89 -4.28
C GLY A 23 -0.30 -8.54 -3.10
N GLN A 24 0.94 -8.99 -3.24
CA GLN A 24 1.69 -9.62 -2.16
C GLN A 24 3.11 -9.06 -2.02
N PRO A 25 3.75 -9.22 -0.84
CA PRO A 25 5.13 -8.84 -0.63
C PRO A 25 6.07 -9.60 -1.56
N THR A 26 7.13 -8.93 -2.03
CA THR A 26 8.17 -9.50 -2.89
C THR A 26 9.50 -9.48 -2.16
N ASP A 27 10.24 -10.59 -2.21
CA ASP A 27 11.56 -10.70 -1.60
C ASP A 27 12.53 -9.65 -2.16
N GLY A 28 13.12 -8.86 -1.26
CA GLY A 28 14.06 -7.79 -1.64
C GLY A 28 13.41 -6.60 -2.35
N GLY A 29 12.10 -6.47 -2.35
CA GLY A 29 11.37 -5.33 -2.93
C GLY A 29 11.80 -4.00 -2.30
N LEU A 30 12.21 -3.02 -3.14
CA LEU A 30 12.65 -1.70 -2.70
C LEU A 30 11.62 -0.60 -2.95
N GLY A 31 10.52 -0.91 -3.61
CA GLY A 31 9.46 0.04 -3.94
C GLY A 31 8.11 -0.35 -3.37
N PHE A 32 7.09 0.34 -3.80
CA PHE A 32 5.71 -0.07 -3.56
C PHE A 32 5.36 -1.32 -4.34
N GLN A 33 4.32 -2.03 -3.89
CA GLN A 33 3.69 -3.08 -4.70
C GLN A 33 3.17 -2.47 -6.03
N PRO A 34 3.05 -3.28 -7.10
CA PRO A 34 2.43 -2.82 -8.33
C PRO A 34 1.05 -2.20 -8.07
N ALA A 35 0.81 -1.03 -8.63
CA ALA A 35 -0.45 -0.35 -8.50
C ALA A 35 -1.55 -1.09 -9.27
N VAL A 36 -2.72 -1.27 -8.63
CA VAL A 36 -3.89 -1.92 -9.26
C VAL A 36 -5.14 -1.05 -9.18
N THR A 37 -5.00 0.18 -8.72
CA THR A 37 -6.05 1.19 -8.66
C THR A 37 -5.54 2.53 -9.19
N PRO A 38 -6.41 3.40 -9.71
CA PRO A 38 -6.05 4.76 -10.12
C PRO A 38 -5.45 5.60 -8.98
N ILE A 39 -5.87 5.35 -7.74
CA ILE A 39 -5.31 5.99 -6.54
C ILE A 39 -3.84 5.60 -6.38
N MET A 40 -3.52 4.29 -6.39
CA MET A 40 -2.15 3.82 -6.18
C MET A 40 -1.22 4.21 -7.34
N GLU A 41 -1.72 4.31 -8.57
CA GLU A 41 -0.95 4.84 -9.71
C GLU A 41 -0.51 6.28 -9.47
N GLN A 42 -1.42 7.15 -9.00
CA GLN A 42 -1.10 8.54 -8.69
C GLN A 42 -0.17 8.66 -7.47
N VAL A 43 -0.39 7.86 -6.43
CA VAL A 43 0.49 7.78 -5.25
C VAL A 43 1.91 7.39 -5.67
N THR A 44 2.05 6.37 -6.52
CA THR A 44 3.36 5.91 -7.03
C THR A 44 4.03 6.98 -7.87
N SER A 45 3.29 7.66 -8.75
CA SER A 45 3.80 8.77 -9.57
C SER A 45 4.31 9.93 -8.69
N PHE A 46 3.52 10.34 -7.71
CA PHE A 46 3.89 11.40 -6.77
C PHE A 46 5.10 11.00 -5.91
N HIS A 47 5.14 9.77 -5.42
CA HIS A 47 6.29 9.22 -4.70
C HIS A 47 7.59 9.31 -5.51
N ASN A 48 7.55 8.97 -6.81
CA ASN A 48 8.72 9.03 -7.68
C ASN A 48 9.23 10.47 -7.84
N ILE A 49 8.34 11.47 -7.93
CA ILE A 49 8.72 12.89 -7.94
C ILE A 49 9.43 13.25 -6.63
N LEU A 50 8.86 12.87 -5.49
CA LEU A 50 9.46 13.13 -4.18
C LEU A 50 10.82 12.44 -4.04
N LEU A 51 10.96 11.21 -4.52
CA LEU A 51 12.20 10.44 -4.45
C LEU A 51 13.35 11.14 -5.20
N VAL A 52 13.08 11.74 -6.37
CA VAL A 52 14.05 12.54 -7.10
C VAL A 52 14.47 13.78 -6.31
N ILE A 53 13.50 14.50 -5.74
CA ILE A 53 13.77 15.73 -4.95
C ILE A 53 14.60 15.39 -3.71
N ILE A 54 14.18 14.42 -2.90
CA ILE A 54 14.90 14.06 -1.66
C ILE A 54 16.28 13.48 -1.94
N THR A 55 16.45 12.72 -3.02
CA THR A 55 17.76 12.21 -3.44
C THR A 55 18.68 13.35 -3.82
N ALA A 56 18.22 14.33 -4.59
CA ALA A 56 19.02 15.51 -4.96
C ALA A 56 19.45 16.32 -3.73
N ILE A 57 18.54 16.54 -2.76
CA ILE A 57 18.83 17.21 -1.50
C ILE A 57 19.87 16.43 -0.68
N THR A 58 19.67 15.11 -0.56
CA THR A 58 20.60 14.24 0.18
C THR A 58 22.00 14.26 -0.42
N LEU A 59 22.11 14.16 -1.73
CA LEU A 59 23.41 14.23 -2.43
C LEU A 59 24.06 15.60 -2.29
N LEU A 60 23.29 16.69 -2.35
CA LEU A 60 23.80 18.04 -2.09
C LEU A 60 24.39 18.17 -0.67
N VAL A 61 23.60 17.78 0.34
CA VAL A 61 24.04 17.87 1.75
C VAL A 61 25.26 16.98 2.00
N MET A 62 25.23 15.74 1.49
CA MET A 62 26.37 14.82 1.59
C MET A 62 27.63 15.40 0.93
N GLY A 63 27.50 15.98 -0.27
CA GLY A 63 28.59 16.64 -0.98
C GLY A 63 29.17 17.83 -0.20
N LEU A 64 28.30 18.67 0.39
CA LEU A 64 28.72 19.77 1.25
C LEU A 64 29.48 19.28 2.52
N LEU A 65 28.98 18.24 3.17
CA LEU A 65 29.65 17.65 4.34
C LEU A 65 31.01 17.09 3.98
N ILE A 66 31.12 16.34 2.89
CA ILE A 66 32.40 15.80 2.39
C ILE A 66 33.36 16.97 2.06
N TYR A 67 32.87 17.99 1.38
CA TYR A 67 33.67 19.19 1.07
C TYR A 67 34.20 19.86 2.33
N VAL A 68 33.36 20.08 3.36
CA VAL A 68 33.75 20.66 4.65
C VAL A 68 34.81 19.79 5.34
N MET A 69 34.62 18.47 5.40
CA MET A 69 35.57 17.54 6.02
C MET A 69 36.92 17.56 5.32
N ILE A 70 36.98 17.66 3.99
CA ILE A 70 38.23 17.68 3.23
C ILE A 70 38.89 19.06 3.29
N ARG A 71 38.11 20.13 3.09
CA ARG A 71 38.68 21.49 2.85
C ARG A 71 38.96 22.25 4.14
N PHE A 72 38.16 22.00 5.20
CA PHE A 72 38.21 22.78 6.45
C PHE A 72 38.68 21.98 7.67
N ASN A 73 39.36 20.86 7.45
CA ASN A 73 40.01 20.15 8.57
C ASN A 73 41.24 20.90 9.09
N ARG A 74 41.70 20.54 10.29
CA ARG A 74 42.81 21.18 11.00
C ARG A 74 44.11 21.29 10.18
N LYS A 75 44.37 20.33 9.27
CA LYS A 75 45.58 20.32 8.43
C LYS A 75 45.41 21.22 7.21
N ALA A 76 44.23 21.17 6.57
CA ALA A 76 43.98 21.94 5.36
C ALA A 76 43.62 23.41 5.63
N ASN A 77 43.08 23.73 6.80
CA ASN A 77 42.70 25.09 7.22
C ASN A 77 43.12 25.38 8.68
N PRO A 78 44.42 25.56 8.91
CA PRO A 78 44.97 25.78 10.28
C PRO A 78 44.51 27.09 10.90
N THR A 79 44.12 28.09 10.11
CA THR A 79 43.65 29.39 10.59
C THR A 79 42.26 29.67 10.01
N PRO A 80 41.16 29.34 10.75
CA PRO A 80 39.81 29.53 10.26
C PRO A 80 39.46 31.02 10.15
N SER A 81 38.57 31.33 9.18
CA SER A 81 37.97 32.65 9.04
C SER A 81 37.15 33.03 10.27
N LYS A 82 37.09 34.31 10.58
CA LYS A 82 36.24 34.87 11.63
C LYS A 82 34.86 35.32 11.14
N ASN A 83 34.57 35.19 9.84
CA ASN A 83 33.27 35.50 9.30
C ASN A 83 32.24 34.49 9.84
N SER A 84 31.23 34.99 10.55
CA SER A 84 30.25 34.17 11.26
C SER A 84 28.87 34.16 10.60
N HIS A 85 28.59 35.05 9.62
CA HIS A 85 27.32 35.13 8.94
C HIS A 85 27.46 35.67 7.52
N ASN A 86 26.43 35.36 6.71
CA ASN A 86 26.26 35.89 5.37
C ASN A 86 24.76 35.98 5.07
N THR A 87 24.22 37.20 5.11
CA THR A 87 22.76 37.46 4.96
C THR A 87 22.20 36.92 3.65
N LEU A 88 22.94 37.01 2.54
CA LEU A 88 22.46 36.46 1.27
C LEU A 88 22.31 34.95 1.33
N LEU A 89 23.29 34.25 1.91
CA LEU A 89 23.23 32.80 2.08
C LEU A 89 22.05 32.39 3.00
N GLU A 90 21.84 33.17 4.07
CA GLU A 90 20.73 32.94 5.01
C GLU A 90 19.37 33.09 4.33
N VAL A 91 19.18 34.10 3.50
CA VAL A 91 17.97 34.28 2.69
C VAL A 91 17.79 33.11 1.71
N VAL A 92 18.86 32.68 1.05
CA VAL A 92 18.80 31.56 0.09
C VAL A 92 18.42 30.26 0.77
N TRP A 93 19.06 29.90 1.90
CA TRP A 93 18.74 28.62 2.56
C TRP A 93 17.37 28.61 3.26
N THR A 94 16.76 29.79 3.47
CA THR A 94 15.35 29.91 3.93
C THR A 94 14.37 29.85 2.76
N ALA A 95 14.64 30.61 1.69
CA ALA A 95 13.71 30.74 0.57
C ALA A 95 13.64 29.46 -0.28
N VAL A 96 14.78 28.80 -0.53
CA VAL A 96 14.81 27.61 -1.41
C VAL A 96 13.98 26.46 -0.87
N PRO A 97 14.05 26.04 0.42
CA PRO A 97 13.15 25.01 0.95
C PRO A 97 11.66 25.39 0.84
N VAL A 98 11.31 26.64 1.10
CA VAL A 98 9.92 27.12 0.96
C VAL A 98 9.44 26.98 -0.50
N LEU A 99 10.26 27.35 -1.47
CA LEU A 99 9.94 27.20 -2.89
C LEU A 99 9.81 25.71 -3.29
N ILE A 100 10.66 24.84 -2.76
CA ILE A 100 10.55 23.38 -2.97
C ILE A 100 9.21 22.87 -2.44
N LEU A 101 8.82 23.26 -1.20
CA LEU A 101 7.54 22.85 -0.61
C LEU A 101 6.34 23.36 -1.41
N ILE A 102 6.38 24.61 -1.91
CA ILE A 102 5.35 25.15 -2.81
C ILE A 102 5.28 24.30 -4.10
N GLY A 103 6.45 23.97 -4.67
CA GLY A 103 6.52 23.11 -5.87
C GLY A 103 5.94 21.71 -5.65
N ILE A 104 6.14 21.12 -4.47
CA ILE A 104 5.57 19.82 -4.08
C ILE A 104 4.06 19.92 -3.84
N ALA A 105 3.57 21.03 -3.30
CA ALA A 105 2.15 21.23 -3.03
C ALA A 105 1.29 21.19 -4.32
N ILE A 106 1.83 21.64 -5.46
CA ILE A 106 1.10 21.68 -6.74
C ILE A 106 0.58 20.28 -7.16
N PRO A 107 1.38 19.22 -7.23
CA PRO A 107 0.88 17.87 -7.52
C PRO A 107 0.23 17.18 -6.31
N SER A 108 0.53 17.59 -5.06
CA SER A 108 0.03 16.96 -3.84
C SER A 108 -1.46 17.23 -3.60
N PHE A 109 -1.92 18.47 -3.76
CA PHE A 109 -3.32 18.80 -3.50
C PHE A 109 -4.31 18.10 -4.43
N PRO A 110 -4.11 18.03 -5.76
CA PRO A 110 -4.98 17.25 -6.63
C PRO A 110 -5.07 15.77 -6.23
N LEU A 111 -3.95 15.16 -5.83
CA LEU A 111 -3.94 13.79 -5.34
C LEU A 111 -4.74 13.64 -4.04
N LEU A 112 -4.58 14.57 -3.09
CA LEU A 112 -5.31 14.57 -1.84
C LEU A 112 -6.83 14.62 -2.08
N TYR A 113 -7.29 15.57 -2.90
CA TYR A 113 -8.71 15.68 -3.25
C TYR A 113 -9.21 14.46 -4.02
N PHE A 114 -8.42 13.90 -4.91
CA PHE A 114 -8.79 12.69 -5.64
C PHE A 114 -8.99 11.47 -4.72
N GLN A 115 -8.26 11.39 -3.61
CA GLN A 115 -8.44 10.34 -2.61
C GLN A 115 -9.63 10.60 -1.68
N ASP A 116 -9.94 11.87 -1.38
CA ASP A 116 -10.96 12.28 -0.40
C ASP A 116 -12.35 12.38 -1.02
N ASP A 117 -12.44 12.81 -2.28
CA ASP A 117 -13.70 12.94 -3.03
C ASP A 117 -14.14 11.56 -3.55
N ILE A 118 -15.10 10.94 -2.85
CA ILE A 118 -15.64 9.63 -3.23
C ILE A 118 -16.54 9.78 -4.45
N PRO A 119 -16.24 9.13 -5.60
CA PRO A 119 -17.11 9.12 -6.77
C PRO A 119 -18.46 8.45 -6.48
N GLU A 120 -19.40 8.50 -7.44
CA GLU A 120 -20.60 7.66 -7.36
C GLU A 120 -20.17 6.20 -7.24
N ALA A 121 -20.52 5.58 -6.12
CA ALA A 121 -20.11 4.21 -5.80
C ALA A 121 -21.14 3.21 -6.34
N ASP A 122 -20.65 2.10 -6.86
CA ASP A 122 -21.50 1.00 -7.30
C ASP A 122 -22.10 0.27 -6.11
N PHE A 123 -21.37 0.16 -5.01
CA PHE A 123 -21.86 -0.34 -3.72
C PHE A 123 -20.98 0.10 -2.56
N THR A 124 -21.48 -0.11 -1.34
CA THR A 124 -20.80 0.16 -0.08
C THR A 124 -20.30 -1.13 0.55
N LEU A 125 -19.05 -1.11 1.00
CA LEU A 125 -18.43 -2.12 1.84
C LEU A 125 -18.14 -1.51 3.20
N LYS A 126 -18.56 -2.18 4.29
CA LYS A 126 -18.22 -1.76 5.63
C LYS A 126 -17.22 -2.74 6.23
N ALA A 127 -16.11 -2.20 6.77
CA ALA A 127 -15.08 -2.93 7.48
C ALA A 127 -15.01 -2.47 8.94
N THR A 128 -15.12 -3.39 9.87
CA THR A 128 -15.02 -3.12 11.31
C THR A 128 -13.79 -3.84 11.87
N GLY A 129 -12.86 -3.07 12.47
CA GLY A 129 -11.69 -3.61 13.16
C GLY A 129 -12.05 -4.11 14.55
N ASN A 130 -11.57 -5.29 14.90
CA ASN A 130 -11.74 -5.91 16.21
C ASN A 130 -10.38 -6.40 16.72
N GLN A 131 -10.24 -6.65 18.01
CA GLN A 131 -9.06 -7.29 18.59
C GLN A 131 -9.24 -8.84 18.58
N TRP A 132 -8.71 -9.64 17.63
CA TRP A 132 -7.86 -9.18 16.51
C TRP A 132 -8.31 -9.89 15.24
N ASN A 133 -9.28 -9.32 14.55
CA ASN A 133 -9.76 -9.72 13.24
C ASN A 133 -10.45 -8.54 12.54
N TRP A 134 -10.90 -8.73 11.33
CA TRP A 134 -11.81 -7.83 10.66
C TRP A 134 -13.20 -8.46 10.55
N SER A 135 -14.24 -7.64 10.59
CA SER A 135 -15.56 -8.05 10.15
C SER A 135 -16.03 -7.18 9.00
N TYR A 136 -16.83 -7.76 8.11
CA TYR A 136 -17.25 -7.14 6.89
C TYR A 136 -18.76 -7.25 6.68
N GLU A 137 -19.37 -6.22 6.11
CA GLU A 137 -20.76 -6.13 5.72
C GLU A 137 -20.87 -5.58 4.31
N TYR A 138 -21.85 -6.04 3.54
CA TYR A 138 -22.25 -5.47 2.24
C TYR A 138 -23.67 -4.94 2.34
N PRO A 139 -23.89 -3.73 2.86
CA PRO A 139 -25.23 -3.22 3.18
C PRO A 139 -26.18 -3.19 2.00
N ASP A 140 -25.65 -2.88 0.79
CA ASP A 140 -26.44 -2.75 -0.43
C ASP A 140 -26.88 -4.11 -1.01
N HIS A 141 -26.30 -5.22 -0.51
CA HIS A 141 -26.57 -6.60 -0.93
C HIS A 141 -27.22 -7.46 0.17
N GLU A 142 -27.61 -6.86 1.29
CA GLU A 142 -28.25 -7.55 2.42
C GLU A 142 -27.40 -8.69 3.01
N VAL A 143 -26.07 -8.67 2.82
CA VAL A 143 -25.16 -9.64 3.47
C VAL A 143 -24.90 -9.18 4.89
N ALA A 144 -25.20 -10.06 5.85
CA ALA A 144 -24.97 -9.85 7.26
C ALA A 144 -23.46 -9.76 7.57
N GLU A 145 -23.15 -9.20 8.74
CA GLU A 145 -21.77 -9.11 9.21
C GLU A 145 -21.14 -10.51 9.37
N TYR A 146 -19.99 -10.72 8.73
CA TYR A 146 -19.18 -11.92 8.91
C TYR A 146 -17.75 -11.57 9.34
N PHE A 147 -17.12 -12.48 10.09
CA PHE A 147 -15.76 -12.30 10.58
C PHE A 147 -14.76 -12.94 9.64
N SER A 148 -13.63 -12.27 9.49
CA SER A 148 -12.49 -12.68 8.67
C SER A 148 -11.28 -12.81 9.60
N ASN A 149 -10.86 -14.04 9.88
CA ASN A 149 -9.77 -14.35 10.79
C ASN A 149 -8.55 -14.83 10.00
N MET A 150 -7.36 -14.52 10.50
CA MET A 150 -6.13 -15.06 9.95
C MET A 150 -6.11 -16.59 10.04
N VAL A 151 -5.75 -17.25 8.93
CA VAL A 151 -5.47 -18.70 8.95
C VAL A 151 -4.15 -18.94 9.67
N GLU A 152 -4.17 -19.77 10.70
CA GLU A 152 -2.97 -20.11 11.47
C GLU A 152 -2.05 -21.05 10.67
N GLU A 153 -0.75 -20.99 10.92
CA GLU A 153 0.26 -21.69 10.11
C GLU A 153 0.03 -23.20 9.92
N PRO A 154 -0.46 -23.96 10.94
CA PRO A 154 -0.77 -25.39 10.77
C PRO A 154 -1.94 -25.69 9.83
N ASP A 155 -2.83 -24.72 9.61
CA ASP A 155 -4.08 -24.87 8.86
C ASP A 155 -3.99 -24.32 7.43
N LEU A 156 -2.83 -23.74 7.07
CA LEU A 156 -2.60 -23.17 5.73
C LEU A 156 -2.71 -24.24 4.64
N GLN A 157 -3.49 -23.90 3.61
CA GLN A 157 -3.61 -24.71 2.41
C GLN A 157 -2.54 -24.31 1.37
N PRO A 158 -2.23 -25.18 0.40
CA PRO A 158 -1.32 -24.85 -0.70
C PRO A 158 -1.77 -23.56 -1.41
N GLY A 159 -0.84 -22.62 -1.60
CA GLY A 159 -1.09 -21.31 -2.21
C GLY A 159 -1.44 -20.20 -1.22
N GLN A 160 -1.84 -20.53 0.01
CA GLN A 160 -2.10 -19.53 1.05
C GLN A 160 -0.80 -18.97 1.65
N LEU A 161 -0.83 -17.69 1.98
CA LEU A 161 0.35 -16.97 2.48
C LEU A 161 0.32 -16.84 4.00
N ARG A 162 1.42 -17.24 4.63
CA ARG A 162 1.61 -17.13 6.08
C ARG A 162 1.39 -15.69 6.57
N ASN A 163 0.58 -15.52 7.61
CA ASN A 163 0.21 -14.23 8.23
C ASN A 163 -0.56 -13.25 7.30
N LEU A 164 -1.00 -13.68 6.14
CA LEU A 164 -1.72 -12.85 5.18
C LEU A 164 -3.05 -13.45 4.75
N SER A 165 -3.16 -14.77 4.68
CA SER A 165 -4.42 -15.43 4.29
C SER A 165 -5.41 -15.50 5.45
N VAL A 166 -6.68 -15.41 5.09
CA VAL A 166 -7.83 -15.44 6.01
C VAL A 166 -8.80 -16.57 5.66
N ASP A 167 -9.69 -16.91 6.62
CA ASP A 167 -10.74 -17.90 6.42
C ASP A 167 -11.85 -17.41 5.48
N TYR A 168 -12.33 -16.18 5.66
CA TYR A 168 -13.40 -15.57 4.86
C TYR A 168 -12.93 -14.23 4.26
N PRO A 169 -12.36 -14.25 3.03
CA PRO A 169 -11.84 -13.04 2.39
C PRO A 169 -12.95 -12.09 1.94
N LEU A 170 -12.58 -10.83 1.72
CA LEU A 170 -13.38 -9.89 0.96
C LEU A 170 -13.41 -10.27 -0.52
N VAL A 171 -14.54 -10.09 -1.17
CA VAL A 171 -14.66 -10.25 -2.63
C VAL A 171 -15.26 -8.99 -3.22
N VAL A 172 -14.64 -8.47 -4.28
CA VAL A 172 -15.13 -7.29 -5.01
C VAL A 172 -15.04 -7.52 -6.52
N PRO A 173 -15.96 -6.97 -7.31
CA PRO A 173 -15.86 -7.09 -8.75
C PRO A 173 -14.82 -6.12 -9.31
N ILE A 174 -14.15 -6.53 -10.38
CA ILE A 174 -13.22 -5.68 -11.12
C ILE A 174 -13.95 -4.46 -11.70
N HIS A 175 -13.29 -3.31 -11.73
CA HIS A 175 -13.78 -2.02 -12.23
C HIS A 175 -14.93 -1.38 -11.43
N ALA A 176 -15.45 -2.02 -10.39
CA ALA A 176 -16.44 -1.40 -9.53
C ALA A 176 -15.81 -0.34 -8.60
N THR A 177 -16.49 0.79 -8.50
CA THR A 177 -16.17 1.83 -7.50
C THR A 177 -16.78 1.44 -6.16
N VAL A 178 -15.94 1.04 -5.23
CA VAL A 178 -16.34 0.61 -3.88
C VAL A 178 -16.20 1.77 -2.92
N ARG A 179 -17.31 2.16 -2.25
CA ARG A 179 -17.25 3.01 -1.06
C ARG A 179 -16.88 2.13 0.13
N LEU A 180 -15.72 2.38 0.73
CA LEU A 180 -15.25 1.67 1.90
C LEU A 180 -15.54 2.49 3.17
N GLN A 181 -16.44 2.01 4.00
CA GLN A 181 -16.70 2.53 5.34
C GLN A 181 -15.84 1.76 6.35
N VAL A 182 -15.10 2.48 7.20
CA VAL A 182 -14.16 1.88 8.15
C VAL A 182 -14.45 2.36 9.55
N THR A 183 -14.64 1.43 10.48
CA THR A 183 -14.85 1.71 11.91
C THR A 183 -14.18 0.62 12.77
N ALA A 184 -14.26 0.74 14.08
CA ALA A 184 -13.79 -0.27 15.01
C ALA A 184 -14.78 -0.46 16.16
N SER A 185 -14.77 -1.67 16.75
CA SER A 185 -15.62 -2.02 17.90
C SER A 185 -14.95 -1.71 19.25
N ASP A 186 -13.63 -1.66 19.32
CA ASP A 186 -12.87 -1.68 20.59
C ASP A 186 -11.76 -0.62 20.66
N VAL A 187 -10.67 -0.77 19.91
CA VAL A 187 -9.54 0.18 19.86
C VAL A 187 -9.37 0.71 18.44
N ILE A 188 -8.42 1.62 18.23
CA ILE A 188 -8.10 2.08 16.88
C ILE A 188 -7.34 0.98 16.13
N HIS A 189 -7.78 0.69 14.92
CA HIS A 189 -7.11 -0.12 13.91
C HIS A 189 -6.89 0.72 12.65
N ASN A 190 -6.26 0.15 11.63
CA ASN A 190 -6.17 0.81 10.33
C ASN A 190 -6.31 -0.22 9.21
N TRP A 191 -7.32 -0.04 8.37
CA TRP A 191 -7.52 -0.86 7.18
C TRP A 191 -6.57 -0.37 6.08
N ALA A 192 -5.57 -1.18 5.73
CA ALA A 192 -4.55 -0.80 4.76
C ALA A 192 -4.35 -1.88 3.70
N MET A 193 -4.48 -1.47 2.43
CA MET A 193 -4.26 -2.30 1.26
C MET A 193 -3.20 -1.66 0.35
N PRO A 194 -1.94 -2.10 0.43
CA PRO A 194 -0.82 -1.45 -0.26
C PRO A 194 -0.99 -1.35 -1.77
N ALA A 195 -1.46 -2.42 -2.43
CA ALA A 195 -1.66 -2.42 -3.87
C ALA A 195 -2.79 -1.48 -4.33
N PHE A 196 -3.73 -1.13 -3.43
CA PHE A 196 -4.84 -0.21 -3.72
C PHE A 196 -4.50 1.25 -3.39
N GLY A 197 -3.46 1.50 -2.60
CA GLY A 197 -3.13 2.83 -2.11
C GLY A 197 -4.10 3.34 -1.05
N THR A 198 -4.94 2.46 -0.50
CA THR A 198 -5.93 2.79 0.53
C THR A 198 -5.35 2.51 1.91
N LYS A 199 -5.46 3.49 2.80
CA LYS A 199 -5.06 3.39 4.20
C LYS A 199 -5.98 4.29 5.02
N MET A 200 -6.87 3.68 5.84
CA MET A 200 -7.90 4.40 6.58
C MET A 200 -8.00 3.90 8.02
N ASP A 201 -7.97 4.84 8.97
CA ASP A 201 -8.12 4.51 10.39
C ASP A 201 -9.54 4.03 10.70
N ALA A 202 -9.59 2.91 11.42
CA ALA A 202 -10.80 2.33 12.02
C ALA A 202 -10.91 2.84 13.46
N ILE A 203 -11.77 3.83 13.70
CA ILE A 203 -11.89 4.52 14.98
C ILE A 203 -13.20 4.15 15.65
N PRO A 204 -13.21 3.68 16.93
CA PRO A 204 -14.43 3.38 17.66
C PRO A 204 -15.36 4.57 17.75
N GLY A 205 -16.64 4.35 17.45
CA GLY A 205 -17.67 5.40 17.49
C GLY A 205 -17.65 6.40 16.34
N ARG A 206 -16.78 6.20 15.34
CA ARG A 206 -16.71 7.00 14.12
C ARG A 206 -16.66 6.10 12.89
N ILE A 207 -17.36 6.47 11.83
CA ILE A 207 -17.24 5.85 10.51
C ILE A 207 -16.41 6.79 9.66
N ASN A 208 -15.22 6.32 9.24
CA ASN A 208 -14.41 6.96 8.23
C ASN A 208 -14.74 6.36 6.87
N GLU A 209 -14.55 7.14 5.81
CA GLU A 209 -14.84 6.70 4.45
C GLU A 209 -13.62 6.84 3.56
N ALA A 210 -13.45 5.88 2.66
CA ALA A 210 -12.49 5.88 1.58
C ALA A 210 -13.15 5.27 0.35
N TRP A 211 -12.45 5.22 -0.75
CA TRP A 211 -12.91 4.49 -1.94
C TRP A 211 -11.75 3.83 -2.66
N PHE A 212 -12.06 2.83 -3.45
CA PHE A 212 -11.13 2.24 -4.39
C PHE A 212 -11.87 1.67 -5.59
N ARG A 213 -11.13 1.47 -6.69
CA ARG A 213 -11.58 0.74 -7.87
C ARG A 213 -10.43 -0.12 -8.36
N ALA A 214 -10.57 -1.42 -8.25
CA ALA A 214 -9.54 -2.35 -8.69
C ALA A 214 -9.63 -2.56 -10.20
N GLU A 215 -8.52 -2.36 -10.91
CA GLU A 215 -8.43 -2.46 -12.37
C GLU A 215 -7.84 -3.80 -12.85
N GLN A 216 -7.48 -4.69 -11.92
CA GLN A 216 -6.89 -5.99 -12.24
C GLN A 216 -7.45 -7.08 -11.32
N GLU A 217 -7.84 -8.21 -11.93
CA GLU A 217 -8.22 -9.42 -11.19
C GLU A 217 -7.04 -9.99 -10.40
N GLY A 218 -7.31 -10.52 -9.21
CA GLY A 218 -6.26 -11.10 -8.39
C GLY A 218 -6.62 -11.24 -6.93
N VAL A 219 -5.67 -11.75 -6.15
CA VAL A 219 -5.72 -11.79 -4.70
C VAL A 219 -4.75 -10.76 -4.15
N TYR A 220 -5.24 -9.90 -3.27
CA TYR A 220 -4.51 -8.77 -2.73
C TYR A 220 -4.50 -8.83 -1.21
N TYR A 221 -3.33 -8.54 -0.63
CA TYR A 221 -3.14 -8.65 0.81
C TYR A 221 -2.80 -7.30 1.43
N GLY A 222 -3.39 -7.07 2.60
CA GLY A 222 -3.14 -5.94 3.47
C GLY A 222 -3.01 -6.38 4.92
N GLN A 223 -2.72 -5.42 5.78
CA GLN A 223 -2.57 -5.68 7.21
C GLN A 223 -3.05 -4.48 8.02
N CYS A 224 -3.48 -4.73 9.25
CA CYS A 224 -3.73 -3.65 10.20
C CYS A 224 -2.46 -2.78 10.34
N SER A 225 -2.61 -1.46 10.17
CA SER A 225 -1.49 -0.51 10.14
C SER A 225 -1.55 0.56 11.23
N GLU A 226 -2.36 0.35 12.29
CA GLU A 226 -2.35 1.10 13.54
C GLU A 226 -2.24 0.14 14.73
N LEU A 227 -1.30 0.41 15.65
CA LEU A 227 -1.00 -0.48 16.77
C LEU A 227 -2.24 -0.70 17.66
N CYS A 228 -2.79 -1.90 17.62
CA CYS A 228 -4.04 -2.27 18.29
C CYS A 228 -3.89 -3.32 19.41
N GLY A 229 -2.66 -3.65 19.80
CA GLY A 229 -2.37 -4.58 20.91
C GLY A 229 -1.57 -5.82 20.51
N LEU A 230 -1.77 -6.90 21.25
CA LEU A 230 -0.86 -8.06 21.27
C LEU A 230 -0.80 -8.82 19.92
N ARG A 231 -1.91 -8.91 19.21
CA ARG A 231 -2.01 -9.59 17.90
C ARG A 231 -2.14 -8.60 16.72
N HIS A 232 -1.63 -7.38 16.87
CA HIS A 232 -1.67 -6.37 15.82
C HIS A 232 -1.15 -6.86 14.45
N ALA A 233 -0.10 -7.66 14.43
CA ALA A 233 0.48 -8.23 13.20
C ALA A 233 -0.27 -9.47 12.66
N PHE A 234 -1.31 -9.93 13.36
CA PHE A 234 -2.01 -11.18 13.10
C PHE A 234 -3.51 -10.96 12.80
N MET A 235 -3.83 -9.85 12.14
CA MET A 235 -5.16 -9.52 11.61
C MET A 235 -5.02 -8.95 10.19
N PRO A 236 -4.70 -9.82 9.23
CA PRO A 236 -4.53 -9.43 7.83
C PRO A 236 -5.86 -9.10 7.15
N ILE A 237 -5.73 -8.57 5.94
CA ILE A 237 -6.82 -8.27 5.03
C ILE A 237 -6.53 -9.03 3.74
N GLU A 238 -7.48 -9.83 3.26
CA GLU A 238 -7.39 -10.52 1.98
C GLU A 238 -8.58 -10.10 1.12
N VAL A 239 -8.30 -9.63 -0.11
CA VAL A 239 -9.30 -9.17 -1.06
C VAL A 239 -9.15 -9.93 -2.37
N HIS A 240 -10.20 -10.60 -2.79
CA HIS A 240 -10.32 -11.23 -4.10
C HIS A 240 -11.01 -10.28 -5.07
N VAL A 241 -10.31 -9.84 -6.09
CA VAL A 241 -10.88 -9.06 -7.21
C VAL A 241 -11.23 -10.04 -8.32
N VAL A 242 -12.52 -10.14 -8.63
CA VAL A 242 -13.09 -11.14 -9.53
C VAL A 242 -13.92 -10.50 -10.63
N PRO A 243 -14.24 -11.21 -11.74
CA PRO A 243 -15.25 -10.78 -12.70
C PRO A 243 -16.62 -10.55 -12.07
N GLN A 244 -17.44 -9.68 -12.69
CA GLN A 244 -18.76 -9.32 -12.17
C GLN A 244 -19.69 -10.53 -11.98
N ASP A 245 -19.70 -11.46 -12.91
CA ASP A 245 -20.53 -12.66 -12.85
C ASP A 245 -20.15 -13.61 -11.70
N VAL A 246 -18.87 -13.70 -11.36
CA VAL A 246 -18.37 -14.45 -10.21
C VAL A 246 -18.78 -13.74 -8.92
N PHE A 247 -18.66 -12.41 -8.87
CA PHE A 247 -19.12 -11.62 -7.74
C PHE A 247 -20.63 -11.76 -7.51
N ASP A 248 -21.43 -11.68 -8.57
CA ASP A 248 -22.89 -11.81 -8.47
C ASP A 248 -23.32 -13.18 -7.92
N ALA A 249 -22.63 -14.25 -8.33
CA ALA A 249 -22.89 -15.59 -7.79
C ALA A 249 -22.46 -15.71 -6.33
N TRP A 250 -21.30 -15.17 -5.98
CA TRP A 250 -20.76 -15.19 -4.62
C TRP A 250 -21.62 -14.38 -3.66
N ILE A 251 -22.01 -13.14 -4.02
CA ILE A 251 -22.78 -12.26 -3.14
C ILE A 251 -24.19 -12.79 -2.89
N ALA A 252 -24.79 -13.43 -3.89
CA ALA A 252 -26.09 -14.09 -3.74
C ALA A 252 -26.03 -15.24 -2.74
N ALA A 253 -24.98 -16.08 -2.80
CA ALA A 253 -24.79 -17.16 -1.84
C ALA A 253 -24.49 -16.63 -0.41
N LYS A 254 -23.75 -15.52 -0.29
CA LYS A 254 -23.48 -14.84 0.99
C LYS A 254 -24.72 -14.18 1.60
N ALA A 255 -25.64 -13.70 0.79
CA ALA A 255 -26.91 -13.13 1.27
C ALA A 255 -27.86 -14.20 1.88
N GLU A 256 -27.73 -15.46 1.45
CA GLU A 256 -28.48 -16.58 2.04
C GLU A 256 -27.85 -17.05 3.37
N ASP A 257 -26.53 -17.09 3.46
CA ASP A 257 -25.76 -17.48 4.64
C ASP A 257 -24.39 -16.79 4.59
N GLU A 258 -24.08 -15.93 5.56
CA GLU A 258 -22.84 -15.17 5.66
C GLU A 258 -21.57 -16.05 5.79
N TYR A 259 -21.72 -17.32 6.15
CA TYR A 259 -20.66 -18.34 6.19
C TYR A 259 -20.87 -19.46 5.15
N SER A 260 -21.49 -19.13 4.02
CA SER A 260 -21.88 -20.07 2.96
C SER A 260 -20.70 -20.85 2.40
N GLU A 261 -20.70 -22.17 2.53
CA GLU A 261 -19.75 -23.07 1.84
C GLU A 261 -19.86 -22.96 0.30
N ALA A 262 -21.05 -22.64 -0.21
CA ALA A 262 -21.24 -22.43 -1.65
C ALA A 262 -20.52 -21.19 -2.14
N ALA A 263 -20.52 -20.08 -1.37
CA ALA A 263 -19.77 -18.87 -1.67
C ALA A 263 -18.26 -19.14 -1.68
N ASP A 264 -17.75 -19.88 -0.68
CA ASP A 264 -16.35 -20.24 -0.59
C ASP A 264 -15.91 -21.15 -1.77
N ALA A 265 -16.77 -22.10 -2.17
CA ALA A 265 -16.52 -22.95 -3.32
C ALA A 265 -16.43 -22.16 -4.65
N ILE A 266 -17.28 -21.14 -4.85
CA ILE A 266 -17.24 -20.26 -6.04
C ILE A 266 -15.87 -19.56 -6.14
N ILE A 267 -15.36 -19.00 -5.04
CA ILE A 267 -14.08 -18.31 -5.04
C ILE A 267 -12.92 -19.29 -5.22
N ALA A 268 -12.97 -20.45 -4.57
CA ALA A 268 -11.95 -21.49 -4.72
C ALA A 268 -11.86 -21.99 -6.18
N GLU A 269 -13.00 -22.29 -6.83
CA GLU A 269 -13.05 -22.71 -8.22
C GLU A 269 -12.50 -21.63 -9.17
N TYR A 270 -12.95 -20.39 -9.00
CA TYR A 270 -12.45 -19.27 -9.80
C TYR A 270 -10.95 -19.09 -9.66
N THR A 271 -10.42 -19.09 -8.43
CA THR A 271 -9.00 -18.90 -8.15
C THR A 271 -8.15 -20.01 -8.79
N ALA A 272 -8.54 -21.27 -8.64
CA ALA A 272 -7.85 -22.40 -9.25
C ALA A 272 -7.87 -22.34 -10.79
N ALA A 273 -8.99 -21.95 -11.39
CA ALA A 273 -9.12 -21.77 -12.83
C ALA A 273 -8.25 -20.62 -13.35
N ARG A 274 -8.13 -19.52 -12.58
CA ARG A 274 -7.27 -18.37 -12.90
C ARG A 274 -5.79 -18.75 -12.84
N GLU A 275 -5.34 -19.44 -11.80
CA GLU A 275 -3.97 -19.91 -11.68
C GLU A 275 -3.57 -20.84 -12.84
N THR A 276 -4.48 -21.75 -13.22
CA THR A 276 -4.27 -22.64 -14.36
C THR A 276 -4.12 -21.86 -15.67
N ARG A 277 -4.91 -20.79 -15.88
CA ARG A 277 -4.78 -19.93 -17.07
C ARG A 277 -3.45 -19.17 -17.08
N LEU A 278 -3.00 -18.64 -15.95
CA LEU A 278 -1.75 -17.91 -15.85
C LEU A 278 -0.55 -18.84 -16.12
N ALA A 279 -0.55 -20.06 -15.58
CA ALA A 279 0.51 -21.05 -15.80
C ALA A 279 0.60 -21.53 -17.27
N GLN A 280 -0.40 -21.27 -18.10
CA GLN A 280 -0.38 -21.57 -19.55
C GLN A 280 0.18 -20.42 -20.39
N LEU A 281 0.33 -19.23 -19.83
CA LEU A 281 0.82 -18.03 -20.51
C LEU A 281 2.34 -17.79 -20.29
N ASP A 282 2.92 -18.45 -19.30
CA ASP A 282 4.37 -18.48 -19.00
C ASP A 282 5.06 -19.62 -19.74
#